data_07961c4897a205d8e288a5fbf3b79e36
#
_entry.id   07961c4897a205d8e288a5fbf3b79e36
#
_cell.length_a   1.000
_cell.length_b   1.000
_cell.length_c   1.000
_cell.angle_alpha   90.00
_cell.angle_beta   90.00
_cell.angle_gamma   90.00
#
_symmetry.space_group_name_H-M   'P 1'
#
loop_
_entity.id
_entity.type
_entity.pdbx_description
1 polymer ?
#
loop_
_entity_poly.entity_id
_entity_poly.type
_entity_poly.pdbx_seq_one_letter_code
_entity_poly.pdbx_strand_id
1 'polypeptide(L)'
;MKDTFRHKGLRKILVESLIEKGIKNSRVLDMINEIPRHQFMDNAFIQFAYQDRAFPIGSGQTISQPYTVAFQTELLDVKPYEKVLEVGTGSGYQAAVLVGLEANVYTIER
;
A
#
# COMPACT_ATOMS: atom_id res chain seq x y z
N MET A 1 12.45 -4.42 -11.55
CA MET A 1 12.15 -2.98 -11.66
C MET A 1 12.76 -2.23 -10.48
N LYS A 2 13.51 -1.18 -10.76
CA LYS A 2 14.26 -0.46 -9.73
C LYS A 2 13.38 0.53 -8.98
N ASP A 3 13.73 0.75 -7.73
CA ASP A 3 13.15 1.82 -6.90
C ASP A 3 14.11 3.03 -6.95
N THR A 4 13.86 3.90 -7.90
CA THR A 4 14.74 5.03 -8.21
C THR A 4 14.56 6.20 -7.23
N PHE A 5 15.48 7.17 -7.27
CA PHE A 5 15.32 8.41 -6.51
C PHE A 5 14.03 9.15 -6.88
N ARG A 6 13.64 9.11 -8.16
CA ARG A 6 12.39 9.73 -8.60
C ARG A 6 11.19 9.05 -7.92
N HIS A 7 11.17 7.73 -7.88
CA HIS A 7 10.10 6.97 -7.20
C HIS A 7 10.05 7.30 -5.71
N LYS A 8 11.20 7.35 -5.06
CA LYS A 8 11.28 7.66 -3.62
C LYS A 8 10.78 9.08 -3.33
N GLY A 9 11.11 10.04 -4.19
CA GLY A 9 10.63 11.42 -4.04
C GLY A 9 9.12 11.52 -4.22
N LEU A 10 8.56 10.86 -5.23
CA LEU A 10 7.12 10.84 -5.45
C LEU A 10 6.39 10.17 -4.28
N ARG A 11 6.97 9.11 -3.74
CA ARG A 11 6.39 8.40 -2.61
C ARG A 11 6.35 9.27 -1.36
N LYS A 12 7.40 10.05 -1.14
CA LYS A 12 7.44 11.01 -0.04
C LYS A 12 6.34 12.06 -0.16
N ILE A 13 6.12 12.57 -1.36
CA ILE A 13 5.04 13.53 -1.63
C ILE A 13 3.68 12.90 -1.36
N LEU A 14 3.51 11.65 -1.77
CA LEU A 14 2.28 10.91 -1.47
C LEU A 14 2.04 10.82 0.03
N VAL A 15 3.05 10.43 0.80
CA VAL A 15 2.94 10.33 2.26
C VAL A 15 2.55 11.68 2.87
N GLU A 16 3.14 12.78 2.41
CA GLU A 16 2.78 14.12 2.89
C GLU A 16 1.29 14.42 2.62
N SER A 17 0.78 14.02 1.46
CA SER A 17 -0.64 14.20 1.14
C SER A 17 -1.54 13.36 2.05
N LEU A 18 -1.12 12.16 2.42
CA LEU A 18 -1.88 11.30 3.33
C LEU A 18 -1.94 11.90 4.73
N ILE A 19 -0.85 12.51 5.19
CA ILE A 19 -0.82 13.23 6.47
C ILE A 19 -1.82 14.37 6.44
N GLU A 20 -1.86 15.15 5.37
CA GLU A 20 -2.84 16.23 5.21
C GLU A 20 -4.28 15.72 5.22
N LYS A 21 -4.51 14.51 4.73
CA LYS A 21 -5.83 13.88 4.72
C LYS A 21 -6.20 13.24 6.05
N GLY A 22 -5.33 13.32 7.04
CA GLY A 22 -5.65 12.89 8.40
C GLY A 22 -5.07 11.55 8.85
N ILE A 23 -4.22 10.92 8.05
CA ILE A 23 -3.53 9.70 8.47
C ILE A 23 -2.46 10.08 9.50
N LYS A 24 -2.51 9.45 10.67
CA LYS A 24 -1.66 9.83 11.83
C LYS A 24 -0.71 8.74 12.28
N ASN A 25 -0.97 7.48 11.96
CA ASN A 25 -0.14 6.37 12.43
C ASN A 25 1.19 6.37 11.70
N SER A 26 2.27 6.71 12.41
CA SER A 26 3.61 6.82 11.82
C SER A 26 4.12 5.51 11.23
N ARG A 27 3.79 4.38 11.84
CA ARG A 27 4.22 3.05 11.33
C ARG A 27 3.57 2.76 9.98
N VAL A 28 2.28 3.08 9.84
CA VAL A 28 1.57 2.93 8.57
C VAL A 28 2.19 3.84 7.51
N LEU A 29 2.43 5.10 7.84
CA LEU A 29 3.05 6.07 6.94
C LEU A 29 4.45 5.63 6.52
N ASP A 30 5.23 5.08 7.45
CA ASP A 30 6.57 4.56 7.14
C ASP A 30 6.51 3.43 6.12
N MET A 31 5.54 2.53 6.24
CA MET A 31 5.40 1.44 5.29
C MET A 31 4.96 1.93 3.91
N ILE A 32 4.05 2.88 3.84
CA ILE A 32 3.67 3.49 2.57
C ILE A 32 4.90 4.16 1.92
N ASN A 33 5.76 4.77 2.73
CA ASN A 33 6.97 5.42 2.22
C ASN A 33 8.06 4.44 1.77
N GLU A 34 8.14 3.28 2.39
CA GLU A 34 9.19 2.30 2.11
C GLU A 34 8.84 1.33 0.98
N ILE A 35 7.57 0.94 0.87
CA ILE A 35 7.17 -0.09 -0.08
C ILE A 35 7.06 0.51 -1.49
N PRO A 36 7.78 -0.06 -2.48
CA PRO A 36 7.75 0.47 -3.84
C PRO A 36 6.45 0.06 -4.55
N ARG A 37 5.40 0.83 -4.35
CA ARG A 37 4.07 0.57 -4.87
C ARG A 37 4.07 0.30 -6.38
N HIS A 38 4.95 0.97 -7.13
CA HIS A 38 5.01 0.80 -8.59
C HIS A 38 5.36 -0.64 -9.00
N GLN A 39 5.98 -1.41 -8.11
CA GLN A 39 6.30 -2.81 -8.37
C GLN A 39 5.07 -3.74 -8.27
N PHE A 40 3.96 -3.22 -7.76
CA PHE A 40 2.70 -3.95 -7.61
C PHE A 40 1.67 -3.55 -8.67
N MET A 41 2.08 -2.71 -9.62
CA MET A 41 1.21 -2.10 -10.62
C MET A 41 1.33 -2.80 -11.96
N ASP A 42 0.24 -2.73 -12.75
CA ASP A 42 0.29 -3.04 -14.16
C ASP A 42 1.19 -2.02 -14.88
N ASN A 43 2.00 -2.48 -15.85
CA ASN A 43 2.94 -1.64 -16.58
C ASN A 43 2.29 -0.40 -17.20
N ALA A 44 1.03 -0.51 -17.61
CA ALA A 44 0.30 0.60 -18.23
C ALA A 44 0.13 1.80 -17.29
N PHE A 45 0.20 1.58 -15.96
CA PHE A 45 -0.11 2.61 -14.98
C PHE A 45 1.06 2.97 -14.05
N ILE A 46 2.24 2.39 -14.27
CA ILE A 46 3.39 2.59 -13.37
C ILE A 46 3.73 4.07 -13.20
N GLN A 47 3.64 4.86 -14.26
CA GLN A 47 3.95 6.29 -14.19
C GLN A 47 3.03 7.07 -13.25
N PHE A 48 1.87 6.49 -12.90
CA PHE A 48 0.88 7.12 -12.01
C PHE A 48 0.87 6.49 -10.61
N ALA A 49 1.83 5.61 -10.31
CA ALA A 49 1.79 4.75 -9.13
C ALA A 49 1.66 5.52 -7.81
N TYR A 50 2.19 6.73 -7.75
CA TYR A 50 2.20 7.53 -6.52
C TYR A 50 1.15 8.63 -6.49
N GLN A 51 0.21 8.58 -7.42
CA GLN A 51 -1.03 9.34 -7.29
C GLN A 51 -1.95 8.63 -6.31
N ASP A 52 -2.73 9.39 -5.55
CA ASP A 52 -3.64 8.82 -4.57
C ASP A 52 -4.94 8.38 -5.25
N ARG A 53 -4.83 7.30 -6.03
CA ARG A 53 -5.92 6.74 -6.85
C ARG A 53 -5.82 5.23 -6.89
N ALA A 54 -6.96 4.57 -7.15
CA ALA A 54 -7.00 3.15 -7.49
C ALA A 54 -6.68 2.97 -8.98
N PHE A 55 -6.09 1.84 -9.34
CA PHE A 55 -5.78 1.50 -10.73
C PHE A 55 -6.11 0.03 -11.01
N PRO A 56 -6.52 -0.30 -12.25
CA PRO A 56 -6.73 -1.69 -12.61
C PRO A 56 -5.42 -2.46 -12.66
N ILE A 57 -5.49 -3.75 -12.27
CA ILE A 57 -4.33 -4.67 -12.30
C ILE A 57 -4.60 -5.93 -13.12
N GLY A 58 -5.69 -5.95 -13.91
CA GLY A 58 -6.09 -7.11 -14.69
C GLY A 58 -7.11 -7.97 -13.95
N SER A 59 -7.72 -8.91 -14.67
CA SER A 59 -8.71 -9.87 -14.12
C SER A 59 -9.88 -9.20 -13.38
N GLY A 60 -10.26 -7.99 -13.81
CA GLY A 60 -11.34 -7.23 -13.18
C GLY A 60 -11.01 -6.71 -11.78
N GLN A 61 -9.74 -6.76 -11.39
CA GLN A 61 -9.29 -6.33 -10.06
C GLN A 61 -8.60 -4.98 -10.09
N THR A 62 -8.42 -4.36 -8.92
CA THR A 62 -7.73 -3.09 -8.78
C THR A 62 -6.71 -3.16 -7.65
N ILE A 63 -5.68 -2.31 -7.75
CA ILE A 63 -4.88 -1.94 -6.58
C ILE A 63 -5.58 -0.75 -5.94
N SER A 64 -5.87 -0.87 -4.64
CA SER A 64 -6.64 0.15 -3.93
C SER A 64 -5.89 1.47 -3.84
N GLN A 65 -6.63 2.56 -3.75
CA GLN A 65 -6.10 3.90 -3.56
C GLN A 65 -5.22 3.93 -2.29
N PRO A 66 -4.05 4.58 -2.33
CA PRO A 66 -3.17 4.66 -1.16
C PRO A 66 -3.86 5.16 0.11
N TYR A 67 -4.71 6.18 0.01
CA TYR A 67 -5.44 6.65 1.18
C TYR A 67 -6.31 5.55 1.79
N THR A 68 -6.99 4.77 0.95
CA THR A 68 -7.85 3.67 1.43
C THR A 68 -7.03 2.64 2.18
N VAL A 69 -5.87 2.24 1.63
CA VAL A 69 -4.97 1.29 2.28
C VAL A 69 -4.51 1.84 3.62
N ALA A 70 -4.06 3.09 3.65
CA ALA A 70 -3.56 3.73 4.87
C ALA A 70 -4.65 3.84 5.92
N PHE A 71 -5.86 4.29 5.53
CA PHE A 71 -6.98 4.49 6.43
C PHE A 71 -7.44 3.17 7.06
N GLN A 72 -7.63 2.13 6.23
CA GLN A 72 -8.05 0.82 6.72
C GLN A 72 -7.00 0.19 7.63
N THR A 73 -5.72 0.32 7.28
CA THR A 73 -4.63 -0.22 8.09
C THR A 73 -4.52 0.50 9.42
N GLU A 74 -4.71 1.82 9.42
CA GLU A 74 -4.73 2.61 10.66
C GLU A 74 -5.88 2.19 11.57
N LEU A 75 -7.08 2.00 11.00
CA LEU A 75 -8.24 1.54 11.77
C LEU A 75 -8.03 0.15 12.36
N LEU A 76 -7.38 -0.73 11.62
CA LEU A 76 -7.10 -2.09 12.07
C LEU A 76 -6.15 -2.10 13.27
N ASP A 77 -5.29 -1.11 13.37
CA ASP A 77 -4.36 -0.93 14.49
C ASP A 77 -3.59 -2.20 14.84
N VAL A 78 -2.98 -2.82 13.84
CA VAL A 78 -2.27 -4.08 13.98
C VAL A 78 -1.01 -3.91 14.84
N LYS A 79 -0.87 -4.80 15.84
CA LYS A 79 0.35 -4.90 16.63
C LYS A 79 1.26 -5.98 16.07
N PRO A 80 2.58 -5.92 16.33
CA PRO A 80 3.51 -6.95 15.87
C PRO A 80 3.03 -8.34 16.25
N TYR A 81 3.17 -9.28 15.31
CA TYR A 81 2.85 -10.71 15.46
C TYR A 81 1.37 -11.05 15.56
N GLU A 82 0.48 -10.06 15.48
CA GLU A 82 -0.95 -10.35 15.37
C GLU A 82 -1.27 -11.03 14.05
N LYS A 83 -2.23 -11.95 14.09
CA LYS A 83 -2.68 -12.67 12.90
C LYS A 83 -3.72 -11.85 12.17
N VAL A 84 -3.53 -11.67 10.86
CA VAL A 84 -4.46 -10.94 10.00
C VAL A 84 -4.83 -11.84 8.83
N LEU A 85 -6.12 -11.99 8.59
CA LEU A 85 -6.62 -12.70 7.41
C LEU A 85 -7.06 -11.65 6.38
N GLU A 86 -6.47 -11.73 5.18
CA GLU A 86 -6.89 -10.93 4.04
C GLU A 86 -7.66 -11.80 3.07
N VAL A 87 -8.88 -11.40 2.74
CA VAL A 87 -9.68 -12.06 1.72
C VAL A 87 -9.59 -11.26 0.43
N GLY A 88 -9.06 -11.88 -0.62
CA GLY A 88 -8.78 -11.20 -1.88
C GLY A 88 -7.39 -10.57 -1.88
N THR A 89 -6.38 -11.36 -2.22
CA THR A 89 -4.98 -10.91 -2.25
C THR A 89 -4.75 -9.75 -3.22
N GLY A 90 -5.44 -9.77 -4.37
CA GLY A 90 -5.32 -8.74 -5.39
C GLY A 90 -3.87 -8.53 -5.82
N SER A 91 -3.39 -7.29 -5.73
CA SER A 91 -2.02 -6.92 -6.10
C SER A 91 -0.96 -7.42 -5.12
N GLY A 92 -1.35 -7.76 -3.90
CA GLY A 92 -0.42 -8.06 -2.82
C GLY A 92 0.09 -6.82 -2.07
N TYR A 93 -0.30 -5.63 -2.49
CA TYR A 93 0.19 -4.39 -1.87
C TYR A 93 -0.27 -4.26 -0.41
N GLN A 94 -1.55 -4.51 -0.13
CA GLN A 94 -2.08 -4.47 1.24
C GLN A 94 -1.37 -5.50 2.12
N ALA A 95 -1.15 -6.71 1.60
CA ALA A 95 -0.42 -7.74 2.34
C ALA A 95 1.01 -7.29 2.64
N ALA A 96 1.68 -6.64 1.69
CA ALA A 96 3.04 -6.12 1.88
C ALA A 96 3.07 -5.06 3.00
N VAL A 97 2.09 -4.17 3.05
CA VAL A 97 1.98 -3.16 4.11
C VAL A 97 1.82 -3.83 5.47
N LEU A 98 0.94 -4.82 5.57
CA LEU A 98 0.70 -5.55 6.82
C LEU A 98 1.94 -6.32 7.28
N VAL A 99 2.65 -6.97 6.35
CA VAL A 99 3.92 -7.66 6.66
C VAL A 99 4.96 -6.66 7.16
N GLY A 100 5.02 -5.48 6.55
CA GLY A 100 5.91 -4.41 7.01
C GLY A 100 5.61 -3.94 8.43
N LEU A 101 4.37 -4.07 8.87
CA LEU A 101 3.95 -3.80 10.25
C LEU A 101 4.17 -4.99 11.17
N GLU A 102 4.86 -6.02 10.71
CA GLU A 102 5.20 -7.24 11.45
C GLU A 102 3.99 -8.12 11.79
N ALA A 103 2.89 -7.97 11.07
CA ALA A 103 1.73 -8.85 11.22
C ALA A 103 2.02 -10.23 10.61
N ASN A 104 1.38 -11.26 11.17
CA ASN A 104 1.36 -12.58 10.57
C ASN A 104 0.17 -12.64 9.61
N VAL A 105 0.43 -12.48 8.32
CA VAL A 105 -0.60 -12.32 7.30
C VAL A 105 -0.94 -13.65 6.64
N TYR A 106 -2.23 -13.95 6.62
CA TYR A 106 -2.79 -15.09 5.90
C TYR A 106 -3.70 -14.50 4.83
N THR A 107 -3.45 -14.83 3.57
CA THR A 107 -4.19 -14.24 2.46
C THR A 107 -4.82 -15.33 1.60
N ILE A 108 -6.05 -15.09 1.14
CA ILE A 108 -6.82 -16.01 0.32
C ILE A 108 -7.21 -15.30 -0.97
N GLU A 109 -6.93 -15.94 -2.10
CA GLU A 109 -7.35 -15.47 -3.41
C GLU A 109 -8.31 -16.46 -4.05
N ARG A 110 -9.23 -15.98 -4.84
CA ARG A 110 -10.17 -16.84 -5.56
C ARG A 110 -9.51 -17.50 -6.77
#